data_be5e9d2f9ace624f44b35aab1e8c2a6b
#
_entry.id   be5e9d2f9ace624f44b35aab1e8c2a6b
#
_cell.length_a   1.000
_cell.length_b   1.000
_cell.length_c   1.000
_cell.angle_alpha   90.00
_cell.angle_beta   90.00
_cell.angle_gamma   90.00
#
_symmetry.space_group_name_H-M   'P 1'
#
loop_
_entity.id
_entity.type
_entity.pdbx_description
1 polymer ?
#
loop_
_entity_poly.entity_id
_entity_poly.type
_entity_poly.pdbx_seq_one_letter_code
_entity_poly.pdbx_strand_id
1 'polypeptide(L)'
;MTEFERLAAVRRYNILDTPPDGAFDRITAIAARLLKVPIAIISIVDHDRIWFKSRYGIDALQVDRDLGLCASCILQEDAWIVGNAKTDVRALANPLVAGDAGIRFYLGIPLRSHDGFNLGTLCVLDTVPRTTTGEDVAHLTDLAAVVMDEFELRLSARRALADFHAELVKRELREDHIKGLMRELAHRSKNLLAVVLSTARHTVLPDARVKEYADGLAGRVQGLARTHDLIADEDWRGANLEELATRQIGEQSRVELSGPNVTVTPAAAQHIGMALHELASNAARYGALSSDGGSVSFTWQFADRAPSNKWLWMTWRERDGPPVLSPARKGFGHLVLERLAPEGLGGEAVLSFSPEGVIWSCETPSSRIVQ
;
A
#
# COMPACT_ATOMS: atom_id res chain seq x y z
N MET A 1 -7.21 -41.13 14.04
CA MET A 1 -6.40 -39.89 14.22
C MET A 1 -5.11 -40.26 14.92
N THR A 2 -3.98 -39.87 14.37
CA THR A 2 -2.67 -40.14 14.96
C THR A 2 -2.26 -39.03 15.92
N GLU A 3 -1.39 -39.33 16.88
CA GLU A 3 -0.84 -38.32 17.79
C GLU A 3 -0.03 -37.24 17.02
N PHE A 4 0.62 -37.62 15.93
CA PHE A 4 1.35 -36.70 15.08
C PHE A 4 0.43 -35.64 14.48
N GLU A 5 -0.74 -36.03 13.97
CA GLU A 5 -1.74 -35.08 13.40
C GLU A 5 -2.31 -34.17 14.49
N ARG A 6 -2.57 -34.71 15.69
CA ARG A 6 -3.04 -33.89 16.82
C ARG A 6 -2.01 -32.83 17.22
N LEU A 7 -0.73 -33.22 17.34
CA LEU A 7 0.35 -32.28 17.65
C LEU A 7 0.54 -31.21 16.54
N ALA A 8 0.36 -31.61 15.30
CA ALA A 8 0.35 -30.64 14.20
C ALA A 8 -0.81 -29.61 14.33
N ALA A 9 -2.00 -30.07 14.76
CA ALA A 9 -3.12 -29.20 15.08
C ALA A 9 -2.78 -28.26 16.25
N VAL A 10 -2.22 -28.74 17.36
CA VAL A 10 -1.77 -27.90 18.48
C VAL A 10 -0.83 -26.79 18.01
N ARG A 11 0.20 -27.15 17.22
CA ARG A 11 1.17 -26.16 16.68
C ARG A 11 0.53 -25.11 15.79
N ARG A 12 -0.49 -25.49 15.02
CA ARG A 12 -1.23 -24.58 14.13
C ARG A 12 -1.85 -23.39 14.87
N TYR A 13 -2.36 -23.61 16.09
CA TYR A 13 -2.92 -22.54 16.91
C TYR A 13 -1.85 -21.61 17.52
N ASN A 14 -0.60 -22.07 17.59
CA ASN A 14 0.55 -21.29 18.13
C ASN A 14 0.23 -20.68 19.51
N ILE A 15 -0.31 -21.51 20.41
CA ILE A 15 -0.78 -21.09 21.73
C ILE A 15 0.26 -21.39 22.82
N LEU A 16 1.03 -22.47 22.65
CA LEU A 16 2.05 -22.88 23.61
C LEU A 16 3.03 -21.74 23.90
N ASP A 17 3.42 -21.64 25.18
CA ASP A 17 4.39 -20.67 25.66
C ASP A 17 4.01 -19.18 25.41
N THR A 18 2.73 -18.93 25.15
CA THR A 18 2.22 -17.55 25.02
C THR A 18 1.99 -16.92 26.39
N PRO A 19 2.12 -15.58 26.52
CA PRO A 19 1.89 -14.88 27.78
C PRO A 19 0.49 -15.15 28.37
N PRO A 20 0.30 -14.93 29.68
CA PRO A 20 -1.01 -14.93 30.32
C PRO A 20 -1.98 -14.00 29.58
N ASP A 21 -3.24 -14.35 29.55
CA ASP A 21 -4.26 -13.65 28.79
C ASP A 21 -5.54 -13.51 29.58
N GLY A 22 -5.93 -12.31 29.88
CA GLY A 22 -7.09 -12.01 30.72
C GLY A 22 -8.43 -12.54 30.20
N ALA A 23 -8.55 -12.88 28.89
CA ALA A 23 -9.76 -13.52 28.36
C ALA A 23 -9.89 -14.93 28.93
N PHE A 24 -8.83 -15.74 28.82
CA PHE A 24 -8.80 -17.09 29.35
C PHE A 24 -8.80 -17.14 30.88
N ASP A 25 -8.14 -16.17 31.54
CA ASP A 25 -8.13 -16.08 32.99
C ASP A 25 -9.53 -15.79 33.56
N ARG A 26 -10.34 -15.02 32.85
CA ARG A 26 -11.76 -14.84 33.21
C ARG A 26 -12.55 -16.14 33.09
N ILE A 27 -12.32 -16.93 32.04
CA ILE A 27 -13.02 -18.21 31.83
C ILE A 27 -12.70 -19.19 32.96
N THR A 28 -11.42 -19.38 33.32
CA THR A 28 -11.03 -20.25 34.44
C THR A 28 -11.60 -19.76 35.78
N ALA A 29 -11.60 -18.45 36.03
CA ALA A 29 -12.20 -17.88 37.22
C ALA A 29 -13.74 -18.09 37.29
N ILE A 30 -14.43 -18.00 36.14
CA ILE A 30 -15.87 -18.25 36.02
C ILE A 30 -16.14 -19.74 36.28
N ALA A 31 -15.39 -20.66 35.65
CA ALA A 31 -15.53 -22.08 35.83
C ALA A 31 -15.38 -22.48 37.32
N ALA A 32 -14.33 -21.96 37.97
CA ALA A 32 -14.07 -22.26 39.39
C ALA A 32 -15.22 -21.78 40.30
N ARG A 33 -15.72 -20.56 40.07
CA ARG A 33 -16.82 -19.99 40.87
C ARG A 33 -18.15 -20.67 40.61
N LEU A 34 -18.46 -20.98 39.33
CA LEU A 34 -19.72 -21.59 38.94
C LEU A 34 -19.87 -22.98 39.51
N LEU A 35 -18.80 -23.81 39.41
CA LEU A 35 -18.78 -25.15 39.95
C LEU A 35 -18.34 -25.22 41.42
N LYS A 36 -18.02 -24.08 42.04
CA LYS A 36 -17.57 -23.94 43.43
C LYS A 36 -16.40 -24.85 43.75
N VAL A 37 -15.40 -24.89 42.88
CA VAL A 37 -14.18 -25.69 43.00
C VAL A 37 -12.95 -24.79 43.20
N PRO A 38 -11.92 -25.27 43.91
CA PRO A 38 -10.72 -24.50 44.19
C PRO A 38 -9.82 -24.30 42.95
N ILE A 39 -9.85 -25.23 41.98
CA ILE A 39 -8.93 -25.22 40.85
C ILE A 39 -9.69 -25.34 39.53
N ALA A 40 -9.34 -24.49 38.56
CA ALA A 40 -9.78 -24.55 37.18
C ALA A 40 -8.64 -24.24 36.22
N ILE A 41 -8.51 -25.00 35.13
CA ILE A 41 -7.37 -24.92 34.21
C ILE A 41 -7.85 -25.04 32.77
N ILE A 42 -7.32 -24.15 31.90
CA ILE A 42 -7.30 -24.34 30.45
C ILE A 42 -5.92 -24.91 30.12
N SER A 43 -5.86 -26.18 29.72
CA SER A 43 -4.62 -26.87 29.42
C SER A 43 -4.50 -27.20 27.93
N ILE A 44 -3.27 -27.21 27.42
CA ILE A 44 -2.91 -27.74 26.11
C ILE A 44 -1.96 -28.92 26.32
N VAL A 45 -2.29 -30.06 25.70
CA VAL A 45 -1.50 -31.29 25.83
C VAL A 45 -0.50 -31.35 24.69
N ASP A 46 0.77 -31.10 25.01
CA ASP A 46 1.90 -31.17 24.08
C ASP A 46 2.49 -32.58 24.03
N HIS A 47 3.63 -32.74 23.39
CA HIS A 47 4.34 -33.99 23.20
C HIS A 47 4.75 -34.62 24.56
N ASP A 48 5.34 -33.84 25.45
CA ASP A 48 5.97 -34.29 26.71
C ASP A 48 5.36 -33.63 27.96
N ARG A 49 4.54 -32.61 27.79
CA ARG A 49 3.98 -31.78 28.87
C ARG A 49 2.52 -31.46 28.66
N ILE A 50 1.87 -31.06 29.72
CA ILE A 50 0.57 -30.39 29.73
C ILE A 50 0.84 -28.95 30.15
N TRP A 51 0.75 -28.03 29.21
CA TRP A 51 0.98 -26.62 29.46
C TRP A 51 -0.34 -25.89 29.76
N PHE A 52 -0.33 -24.99 30.76
CA PHE A 52 -1.52 -24.28 31.21
C PHE A 52 -1.61 -22.91 30.58
N LYS A 53 -2.54 -22.75 29.63
CA LYS A 53 -2.85 -21.44 29.02
C LYS A 53 -3.43 -20.48 30.03
N SER A 54 -4.28 -20.99 30.92
CA SER A 54 -4.84 -20.24 32.03
C SER A 54 -5.08 -21.18 33.22
N ARG A 55 -4.97 -20.64 34.40
CA ARG A 55 -5.13 -21.39 35.64
C ARG A 55 -5.72 -20.50 36.74
N TYR A 56 -6.55 -21.14 37.58
CA TYR A 56 -7.11 -20.55 38.79
C TYR A 56 -6.86 -21.53 39.96
N GLY A 57 -6.37 -21.00 41.09
CA GLY A 57 -6.15 -21.76 42.31
C GLY A 57 -4.93 -22.69 42.30
N ILE A 58 -4.03 -22.55 41.33
CA ILE A 58 -2.77 -23.33 41.27
C ILE A 58 -1.65 -22.45 40.69
N ASP A 59 -0.41 -22.60 41.20
CA ASP A 59 0.75 -21.82 40.77
C ASP A 59 1.55 -22.48 39.63
N ALA A 60 1.44 -23.78 39.46
CA ALA A 60 2.12 -24.54 38.41
C ALA A 60 1.76 -23.96 37.02
N LEU A 61 2.76 -23.85 36.16
CA LEU A 61 2.57 -23.40 34.76
C LEU A 61 2.34 -24.55 33.80
N GLN A 62 2.81 -25.73 34.16
CA GLN A 62 2.76 -26.94 33.38
C GLN A 62 3.02 -28.16 34.31
N VAL A 63 2.70 -29.34 33.82
CA VAL A 63 3.06 -30.63 34.43
C VAL A 63 3.53 -31.58 33.34
N ASP A 64 4.28 -32.62 33.72
CA ASP A 64 4.64 -33.68 32.79
C ASP A 64 3.38 -34.36 32.24
N ARG A 65 3.40 -34.73 30.98
CA ARG A 65 2.25 -35.33 30.31
C ARG A 65 1.75 -36.57 30.97
N ASP A 66 2.67 -37.44 31.37
CA ASP A 66 2.36 -38.74 31.98
C ASP A 66 1.75 -38.60 33.40
N LEU A 67 1.97 -37.44 34.02
CA LEU A 67 1.44 -37.15 35.35
C LEU A 67 0.06 -36.48 35.34
N GLY A 68 -0.38 -35.96 34.18
CA GLY A 68 -1.56 -35.12 34.10
C GLY A 68 -2.83 -35.88 33.70
N LEU A 69 -3.93 -35.67 34.44
CA LEU A 69 -5.25 -36.21 34.11
C LEU A 69 -5.79 -35.72 32.76
N CYS A 70 -5.36 -34.55 32.31
CA CYS A 70 -5.75 -33.97 31.02
C CYS A 70 -5.30 -34.82 29.82
N ALA A 71 -4.16 -35.53 29.94
CA ALA A 71 -3.69 -36.45 28.90
C ALA A 71 -4.65 -37.63 28.68
N SER A 72 -5.33 -38.10 29.73
CA SER A 72 -6.38 -39.10 29.62
C SER A 72 -7.70 -38.52 29.11
N CYS A 73 -8.00 -37.29 29.46
CA CYS A 73 -9.21 -36.60 29.03
C CYS A 73 -9.23 -36.36 27.52
N ILE A 74 -8.11 -35.98 26.89
CA ILE A 74 -8.07 -35.75 25.44
C ILE A 74 -8.30 -36.99 24.58
N LEU A 75 -8.26 -38.19 25.20
CA LEU A 75 -8.57 -39.46 24.54
C LEU A 75 -10.08 -39.73 24.50
N GLN A 76 -10.87 -38.95 25.21
CA GLN A 76 -12.34 -39.09 25.27
C GLN A 76 -13.00 -38.22 24.21
N GLU A 77 -14.21 -38.57 23.78
CA GLU A 77 -15.06 -37.74 22.94
C GLU A 77 -15.88 -36.72 23.74
N ASP A 78 -16.30 -37.15 24.94
CA ASP A 78 -17.16 -36.42 25.85
C ASP A 78 -16.43 -36.00 27.14
N ALA A 79 -17.19 -35.42 28.06
CA ALA A 79 -16.70 -35.07 29.38
C ALA A 79 -16.07 -36.24 30.11
N TRP A 80 -14.89 -36.06 30.67
CA TRP A 80 -14.27 -37.08 31.53
C TRP A 80 -14.41 -36.70 33.00
N ILE A 81 -15.13 -37.57 33.73
CA ILE A 81 -15.51 -37.33 35.11
C ILE A 81 -14.84 -38.36 36.02
N VAL A 82 -14.16 -37.90 37.06
CA VAL A 82 -13.60 -38.67 38.16
C VAL A 82 -14.14 -38.11 39.47
N GLY A 83 -15.24 -38.66 39.99
CA GLY A 83 -15.91 -38.17 41.20
C GLY A 83 -15.11 -38.40 42.49
N ASN A 84 -14.39 -39.53 42.57
CA ASN A 84 -13.45 -39.84 43.64
C ASN A 84 -12.21 -40.56 43.10
N ALA A 85 -11.13 -39.82 42.92
CA ALA A 85 -9.90 -40.35 42.35
C ALA A 85 -9.21 -41.43 43.16
N LYS A 86 -9.48 -41.55 44.47
CA LYS A 86 -8.97 -42.65 45.30
C LYS A 86 -9.61 -44.01 45.00
N THR A 87 -10.80 -44.03 44.45
CA THR A 87 -11.56 -45.26 44.17
C THR A 87 -11.74 -45.50 42.67
N ASP A 88 -11.40 -44.52 41.82
CA ASP A 88 -11.49 -44.67 40.37
C ASP A 88 -10.22 -45.29 39.81
N VAL A 89 -10.35 -46.49 39.23
CA VAL A 89 -9.24 -47.28 38.70
C VAL A 89 -8.48 -46.54 37.57
N ARG A 90 -9.12 -45.55 36.90
CA ARG A 90 -8.55 -44.75 35.82
C ARG A 90 -7.61 -43.66 36.32
N ALA A 91 -7.76 -43.27 37.61
CA ALA A 91 -7.01 -42.16 38.21
C ALA A 91 -6.15 -42.60 39.41
N LEU A 92 -6.41 -43.77 39.99
CA LEU A 92 -5.80 -44.22 41.24
C LEU A 92 -4.26 -44.23 41.24
N ALA A 93 -3.65 -44.62 40.13
CA ALA A 93 -2.20 -44.66 39.99
C ALA A 93 -1.58 -43.27 39.58
N ASN A 94 -2.40 -42.25 39.36
CA ASN A 94 -1.90 -40.97 38.94
C ASN A 94 -1.15 -40.24 40.07
N PRO A 95 0.07 -39.74 39.87
CA PRO A 95 0.87 -39.09 40.92
C PRO A 95 0.18 -37.86 41.55
N LEU A 96 -0.67 -37.10 40.83
CA LEU A 96 -1.46 -36.00 41.39
C LEU A 96 -2.53 -36.47 42.39
N VAL A 97 -2.93 -37.74 42.30
CA VAL A 97 -3.89 -38.38 43.19
C VAL A 97 -3.17 -39.05 44.39
N ALA A 98 -2.09 -39.79 44.12
CA ALA A 98 -1.34 -40.52 45.12
C ALA A 98 -0.38 -39.65 45.94
N GLY A 99 0.13 -38.53 45.36
CA GLY A 99 1.10 -37.63 45.98
C GLY A 99 0.47 -36.50 46.76
N ASP A 100 1.31 -35.50 47.09
CA ASP A 100 0.98 -34.37 47.95
C ASP A 100 -0.08 -33.42 47.37
N ALA A 101 -0.27 -33.40 46.03
CA ALA A 101 -1.29 -32.56 45.39
C ALA A 101 -2.71 -32.99 45.83
N GLY A 102 -2.90 -34.22 46.23
CA GLY A 102 -4.10 -34.72 46.92
C GLY A 102 -5.40 -34.57 46.11
N ILE A 103 -5.33 -34.57 44.79
CA ILE A 103 -6.53 -34.42 43.92
C ILE A 103 -7.49 -35.60 44.16
N ARG A 104 -8.76 -35.29 44.36
CA ARG A 104 -9.84 -36.27 44.62
C ARG A 104 -10.96 -36.21 43.59
N PHE A 105 -11.13 -35.05 42.95
CA PHE A 105 -12.15 -34.81 41.94
C PHE A 105 -11.53 -34.21 40.68
N TYR A 106 -11.99 -34.65 39.53
CA TYR A 106 -11.65 -34.10 38.22
C TYR A 106 -12.89 -34.14 37.33
N LEU A 107 -13.17 -33.02 36.67
CA LEU A 107 -14.10 -32.90 35.56
C LEU A 107 -13.40 -32.12 34.45
N GLY A 108 -13.23 -32.76 33.30
CA GLY A 108 -12.59 -32.13 32.13
C GLY A 108 -13.41 -32.28 30.86
N ILE A 109 -13.47 -31.24 30.09
CA ILE A 109 -14.06 -31.19 28.75
C ILE A 109 -12.91 -31.07 27.74
N PRO A 110 -12.82 -31.97 26.75
CA PRO A 110 -11.83 -31.82 25.68
C PRO A 110 -12.05 -30.54 24.87
N LEU A 111 -10.99 -29.81 24.61
CA LEU A 111 -10.97 -28.66 23.72
C LEU A 111 -10.77 -29.17 22.29
N ARG A 112 -11.88 -29.36 21.59
CA ARG A 112 -11.91 -29.97 20.27
C ARG A 112 -11.92 -28.93 19.17
N SER A 113 -10.93 -28.99 18.27
CA SER A 113 -10.86 -28.14 17.08
C SER A 113 -11.94 -28.49 16.05
N HIS A 114 -12.26 -27.59 15.12
CA HIS A 114 -13.27 -27.82 14.07
C HIS A 114 -12.95 -29.04 13.18
N ASP A 115 -11.67 -29.40 13.02
CA ASP A 115 -11.23 -30.58 12.29
C ASP A 115 -11.11 -31.84 13.18
N GLY A 116 -11.62 -31.75 14.41
CA GLY A 116 -11.89 -32.90 15.28
C GLY A 116 -10.74 -33.31 16.19
N PHE A 117 -9.65 -32.55 16.31
CA PHE A 117 -8.54 -32.86 17.21
C PHE A 117 -8.76 -32.30 18.61
N ASN A 118 -8.56 -33.12 19.64
CA ASN A 118 -8.55 -32.69 21.03
C ASN A 118 -7.18 -32.07 21.37
N LEU A 119 -7.14 -30.75 21.49
CA LEU A 119 -5.90 -29.98 21.70
C LEU A 119 -5.46 -29.96 23.15
N GLY A 120 -6.42 -30.03 24.05
CA GLY A 120 -6.25 -29.91 25.50
C GLY A 120 -7.57 -30.06 26.21
N THR A 121 -7.70 -29.44 27.38
CA THR A 121 -8.93 -29.53 28.20
C THR A 121 -9.24 -28.22 28.88
N LEU A 122 -10.53 -27.89 29.04
CA LEU A 122 -11.00 -27.07 30.16
C LEU A 122 -11.38 -28.00 31.28
N CYS A 123 -10.70 -27.95 32.42
CA CYS A 123 -10.94 -28.82 33.52
C CYS A 123 -11.04 -28.08 34.86
N VAL A 124 -11.76 -28.73 35.78
CA VAL A 124 -11.90 -28.30 37.18
C VAL A 124 -11.51 -29.46 38.11
N LEU A 125 -10.85 -29.12 39.22
CA LEU A 125 -10.30 -30.10 40.17
C LEU A 125 -10.63 -29.68 41.61
N ASP A 126 -10.70 -30.69 42.48
CA ASP A 126 -10.82 -30.50 43.92
C ASP A 126 -10.01 -31.54 44.70
N THR A 127 -9.64 -31.17 45.91
CA THR A 127 -9.00 -32.06 46.88
C THR A 127 -9.99 -32.91 47.73
N VAL A 128 -11.30 -32.70 47.53
CA VAL A 128 -12.38 -33.48 48.09
C VAL A 128 -13.18 -34.22 47.01
N PRO A 129 -13.72 -35.41 47.25
CA PRO A 129 -14.61 -36.06 46.32
C PRO A 129 -15.88 -35.25 46.06
N ARG A 130 -16.39 -35.28 44.80
CA ARG A 130 -17.60 -34.58 44.40
C ARG A 130 -18.51 -35.43 43.54
N THR A 131 -19.79 -35.13 43.59
CA THR A 131 -20.79 -35.64 42.65
C THR A 131 -21.02 -34.56 41.60
N THR A 132 -20.98 -34.91 40.33
CA THR A 132 -21.21 -34.01 39.20
C THR A 132 -22.64 -34.16 38.73
N THR A 133 -23.32 -33.04 38.50
CA THR A 133 -24.66 -33.00 37.88
C THR A 133 -24.53 -32.84 36.36
N GLY A 134 -25.62 -33.12 35.63
CA GLY A 134 -25.67 -32.84 34.18
C GLY A 134 -25.53 -31.34 33.87
N GLU A 135 -25.97 -30.49 34.79
CA GLU A 135 -25.86 -29.03 34.67
C GLU A 135 -24.41 -28.53 34.79
N ASP A 136 -23.63 -29.13 35.72
CA ASP A 136 -22.20 -28.84 35.85
C ASP A 136 -21.42 -29.19 34.58
N VAL A 137 -21.76 -30.33 33.96
CA VAL A 137 -21.14 -30.74 32.68
C VAL A 137 -21.53 -29.78 31.56
N ALA A 138 -22.81 -29.41 31.48
CA ALA A 138 -23.28 -28.51 30.47
C ALA A 138 -22.60 -27.12 30.58
N HIS A 139 -22.52 -26.56 31.79
CA HIS A 139 -21.83 -25.28 32.04
C HIS A 139 -20.34 -25.31 31.61
N LEU A 140 -19.65 -26.40 31.95
CA LEU A 140 -18.22 -26.52 31.61
C LEU A 140 -18.04 -26.73 30.09
N THR A 141 -18.98 -27.43 29.44
CA THR A 141 -19.00 -27.62 27.99
C THR A 141 -19.21 -26.30 27.25
N ASP A 142 -20.16 -25.47 27.70
CA ASP A 142 -20.38 -24.14 27.11
C ASP A 142 -19.13 -23.24 27.24
N LEU A 143 -18.49 -23.26 28.41
CA LEU A 143 -17.25 -22.53 28.63
C LEU A 143 -16.09 -23.10 27.77
N ALA A 144 -16.02 -24.40 27.55
CA ALA A 144 -15.03 -25.02 26.66
C ALA A 144 -15.26 -24.60 25.18
N ALA A 145 -16.52 -24.48 24.76
CA ALA A 145 -16.86 -23.96 23.45
C ALA A 145 -16.39 -22.52 23.30
N VAL A 146 -16.61 -21.63 24.28
CA VAL A 146 -16.09 -20.26 24.27
C VAL A 146 -14.56 -20.22 24.18
N VAL A 147 -13.85 -21.13 24.87
CA VAL A 147 -12.38 -21.26 24.74
C VAL A 147 -11.99 -21.59 23.30
N MET A 148 -12.70 -22.54 22.68
CA MET A 148 -12.39 -22.94 21.30
C MET A 148 -12.73 -21.85 20.30
N ASP A 149 -13.84 -21.14 20.47
CA ASP A 149 -14.21 -19.99 19.63
C ASP A 149 -13.12 -18.90 19.68
N GLU A 150 -12.58 -18.62 20.86
CA GLU A 150 -11.48 -17.67 21.02
C GLU A 150 -10.19 -18.15 20.33
N PHE A 151 -9.89 -19.45 20.37
CA PHE A 151 -8.75 -20.02 19.66
C PHE A 151 -8.92 -19.93 18.14
N GLU A 152 -10.09 -20.27 17.62
CA GLU A 152 -10.40 -20.20 16.18
C GLU A 152 -10.39 -18.76 15.68
N LEU A 153 -10.95 -17.83 16.46
CA LEU A 153 -10.92 -16.40 16.12
C LEU A 153 -9.47 -15.88 15.98
N ARG A 154 -8.61 -16.23 16.93
CA ARG A 154 -7.20 -15.82 16.88
C ARG A 154 -6.44 -16.46 15.72
N LEU A 155 -6.72 -17.72 15.42
CA LEU A 155 -6.14 -18.41 14.27
C LEU A 155 -6.55 -17.75 12.97
N SER A 156 -7.84 -17.46 12.81
CA SER A 156 -8.38 -16.81 11.62
C SER A 156 -7.84 -15.38 11.45
N ALA A 157 -7.76 -14.60 12.53
CA ALA A 157 -7.19 -13.25 12.51
C ALA A 157 -5.71 -13.25 12.10
N ARG A 158 -4.91 -14.20 12.60
CA ARG A 158 -3.49 -14.34 12.18
C ARG A 158 -3.35 -14.71 10.72
N ARG A 159 -4.19 -15.63 10.22
CA ARG A 159 -4.18 -16.00 8.79
C ARG A 159 -4.53 -14.81 7.91
N ALA A 160 -5.60 -14.10 8.24
CA ALA A 160 -6.00 -12.91 7.50
C ALA A 160 -4.90 -11.84 7.48
N LEU A 161 -4.20 -11.63 8.60
CA LEU A 161 -3.08 -10.69 8.69
C LEU A 161 -1.89 -11.15 7.84
N ALA A 162 -1.55 -12.43 7.84
CA ALA A 162 -0.48 -12.98 7.02
C ALA A 162 -0.79 -12.86 5.52
N ASP A 163 -2.03 -13.17 5.11
CA ASP A 163 -2.49 -13.04 3.73
C ASP A 163 -2.47 -11.57 3.28
N PHE A 164 -2.90 -10.65 4.15
CA PHE A 164 -2.85 -9.22 3.87
C PHE A 164 -1.40 -8.73 3.67
N HIS A 165 -0.47 -9.12 4.54
CA HIS A 165 0.94 -8.79 4.37
C HIS A 165 1.53 -9.34 3.06
N ALA A 166 1.20 -10.59 2.74
CA ALA A 166 1.66 -11.19 1.48
C ALA A 166 1.14 -10.45 0.24
N GLU A 167 -0.12 -9.96 0.27
CA GLU A 167 -0.68 -9.19 -0.82
C GLU A 167 -0.06 -7.78 -0.93
N LEU A 168 0.24 -7.13 0.21
CA LEU A 168 0.98 -5.86 0.21
C LEU A 168 2.36 -6.00 -0.46
N VAL A 169 3.13 -7.02 -0.09
CA VAL A 169 4.45 -7.28 -0.69
C VAL A 169 4.33 -7.52 -2.20
N LYS A 170 3.34 -8.30 -2.64
CA LYS A 170 3.10 -8.52 -4.07
C LYS A 170 2.75 -7.23 -4.80
N ARG A 171 1.97 -6.35 -4.16
CA ARG A 171 1.61 -5.06 -4.74
C ARG A 171 2.84 -4.17 -4.92
N GLU A 172 3.69 -4.05 -3.91
CA GLU A 172 4.94 -3.28 -3.99
C GLU A 172 5.85 -3.78 -5.13
N LEU A 173 6.04 -5.10 -5.22
CA LEU A 173 6.82 -5.70 -6.31
C LEU A 173 6.25 -5.40 -7.70
N ARG A 174 4.93 -5.40 -7.86
CA ARG A 174 4.29 -5.04 -9.14
C ARG A 174 4.51 -3.56 -9.46
N GLU A 175 4.36 -2.67 -8.48
CA GLU A 175 4.58 -1.22 -8.66
C GLU A 175 6.03 -0.94 -9.07
N ASP A 176 7.01 -1.57 -8.45
CA ASP A 176 8.43 -1.44 -8.81
C ASP A 176 8.73 -1.99 -10.20
N HIS A 177 8.12 -3.11 -10.56
CA HIS A 177 8.24 -3.67 -11.92
C HIS A 177 7.68 -2.73 -12.98
N ILE A 178 6.50 -2.15 -12.76
CA ILE A 178 5.88 -1.17 -13.66
C ILE A 178 6.78 0.07 -13.80
N LYS A 179 7.32 0.60 -12.70
CA LYS A 179 8.28 1.71 -12.74
C LYS A 179 9.53 1.37 -13.55
N GLY A 180 10.05 0.15 -13.41
CA GLY A 180 11.17 -0.34 -14.21
C GLY A 180 10.88 -0.35 -15.71
N LEU A 181 9.73 -0.90 -16.10
CA LEU A 181 9.29 -0.92 -17.51
C LEU A 181 9.08 0.49 -18.07
N MET A 182 8.52 1.40 -17.28
CA MET A 182 8.33 2.79 -17.72
C MET A 182 9.67 3.49 -17.97
N ARG A 183 10.69 3.28 -17.09
CA ARG A 183 12.05 3.82 -17.31
C ARG A 183 12.69 3.24 -18.59
N GLU A 184 12.52 1.95 -18.83
CA GLU A 184 13.04 1.31 -20.05
C GLU A 184 12.38 1.85 -21.31
N LEU A 185 11.04 2.00 -21.30
CA LEU A 185 10.29 2.62 -22.40
C LEU A 185 10.75 4.05 -22.67
N ALA A 186 10.95 4.85 -21.62
CA ALA A 186 11.49 6.20 -21.74
C ALA A 186 12.86 6.21 -22.42
N HIS A 187 13.75 5.37 -21.96
CA HIS A 187 15.09 5.25 -22.53
C HIS A 187 15.06 4.81 -24.00
N ARG A 188 14.23 3.84 -24.35
CA ARG A 188 14.04 3.40 -25.73
C ARG A 188 13.45 4.49 -26.62
N SER A 189 12.44 5.23 -26.13
CA SER A 189 11.87 6.38 -26.85
C SER A 189 12.91 7.44 -27.14
N LYS A 190 13.76 7.78 -26.15
CA LYS A 190 14.86 8.72 -26.30
C LYS A 190 15.88 8.26 -27.36
N ASN A 191 16.23 6.98 -27.35
CA ASN A 191 17.13 6.41 -28.35
C ASN A 191 16.55 6.45 -29.76
N LEU A 192 15.27 6.13 -29.94
CA LEU A 192 14.58 6.21 -31.23
C LEU A 192 14.56 7.66 -31.75
N LEU A 193 14.26 8.62 -30.87
CA LEU A 193 14.30 10.04 -31.22
C LEU A 193 15.70 10.48 -31.64
N ALA A 194 16.75 10.03 -30.96
CA ALA A 194 18.15 10.31 -31.32
C ALA A 194 18.53 9.73 -32.70
N VAL A 195 18.06 8.54 -33.03
CA VAL A 195 18.25 7.88 -34.35
C VAL A 195 17.53 8.70 -35.45
N VAL A 196 16.27 9.09 -35.20
CA VAL A 196 15.49 9.93 -36.16
C VAL A 196 16.20 11.24 -36.42
N LEU A 197 16.73 11.89 -35.36
CA LEU A 197 17.51 13.13 -35.48
C LEU A 197 18.80 12.94 -36.27
N SER A 198 19.54 11.89 -35.98
CA SER A 198 20.78 11.56 -36.70
C SER A 198 20.49 11.33 -38.18
N THR A 199 19.46 10.55 -38.49
CA THR A 199 19.04 10.27 -39.87
C THR A 199 18.61 11.54 -40.58
N ALA A 200 17.80 12.38 -39.94
CA ALA A 200 17.36 13.66 -40.51
C ALA A 200 18.56 14.57 -40.83
N ARG A 201 19.55 14.69 -39.95
CA ARG A 201 20.77 15.45 -40.13
C ARG A 201 21.65 14.95 -41.28
N HIS A 202 21.76 13.64 -41.44
CA HIS A 202 22.60 13.00 -42.46
C HIS A 202 21.96 12.95 -43.86
N THR A 203 20.61 13.08 -43.93
CA THR A 203 19.89 13.05 -45.21
C THR A 203 19.76 14.45 -45.86
N VAL A 204 20.20 15.49 -45.17
CA VAL A 204 20.10 16.86 -45.59
C VAL A 204 21.17 17.19 -46.67
N LEU A 205 20.70 17.49 -47.90
CA LEU A 205 21.47 18.11 -48.97
C LEU A 205 21.98 19.48 -48.51
N PRO A 206 23.07 20.05 -49.08
CA PRO A 206 23.71 21.33 -48.66
C PRO A 206 22.87 22.58 -48.96
N ASP A 207 21.56 22.49 -48.99
CA ASP A 207 20.67 23.64 -49.14
C ASP A 207 20.37 24.27 -47.76
N ALA A 208 20.64 25.59 -47.61
CA ALA A 208 20.46 26.31 -46.38
C ALA A 208 19.05 26.20 -45.79
N ARG A 209 18.00 26.12 -46.61
CA ARG A 209 16.61 25.95 -46.15
C ARG A 209 16.36 24.59 -45.53
N VAL A 210 16.96 23.53 -46.09
CA VAL A 210 16.82 22.15 -45.57
C VAL A 210 17.56 22.01 -44.26
N LYS A 211 18.71 22.69 -44.11
CA LYS A 211 19.47 22.76 -42.87
C LYS A 211 18.66 23.45 -41.75
N GLU A 212 18.07 24.58 -42.02
CA GLU A 212 17.22 25.30 -41.06
C GLU A 212 16.01 24.49 -40.63
N TYR A 213 15.39 23.73 -41.54
CA TYR A 213 14.30 22.81 -41.23
C TYR A 213 14.77 21.64 -40.32
N ALA A 214 15.94 21.06 -40.63
CA ALA A 214 16.52 19.97 -39.82
C ALA A 214 16.91 20.44 -38.43
N ASP A 215 17.49 21.63 -38.29
CA ASP A 215 17.84 22.21 -37.00
C ASP A 215 16.58 22.52 -36.16
N GLY A 216 15.52 23.00 -36.80
CA GLY A 216 14.20 23.18 -36.15
C GLY A 216 13.60 21.88 -35.65
N LEU A 217 13.64 20.82 -36.46
CA LEU A 217 13.19 19.47 -36.05
C LEU A 217 14.04 18.96 -34.89
N ALA A 218 15.36 19.10 -34.96
CA ALA A 218 16.28 18.71 -33.91
C ALA A 218 15.97 19.38 -32.57
N GLY A 219 15.73 20.69 -32.57
CA GLY A 219 15.36 21.46 -31.39
C GLY A 219 14.07 20.96 -30.73
N ARG A 220 13.05 20.64 -31.53
CA ARG A 220 11.75 20.10 -31.06
C ARG A 220 11.90 18.73 -30.37
N VAL A 221 12.64 17.84 -31.01
CA VAL A 221 12.91 16.52 -30.42
C VAL A 221 13.68 16.65 -29.13
N GLN A 222 14.65 17.57 -29.04
CA GLN A 222 15.37 17.85 -27.79
C GLN A 222 14.45 18.45 -26.72
N GLY A 223 13.52 19.34 -27.09
CA GLY A 223 12.51 19.89 -26.19
C GLY A 223 11.61 18.79 -25.60
N LEU A 224 11.16 17.86 -26.47
CA LEU A 224 10.37 16.71 -26.04
C LEU A 224 11.18 15.79 -25.11
N ALA A 225 12.46 15.54 -25.41
CA ALA A 225 13.33 14.73 -24.57
C ALA A 225 13.54 15.34 -23.18
N ARG A 226 13.73 16.68 -23.09
CA ARG A 226 13.83 17.37 -21.77
C ARG A 226 12.58 17.23 -20.93
N THR A 227 11.39 17.35 -21.54
CA THR A 227 10.12 17.14 -20.84
C THR A 227 10.01 15.70 -20.35
N HIS A 228 10.44 14.74 -21.15
CA HIS A 228 10.40 13.33 -20.82
C HIS A 228 11.35 12.98 -19.65
N ASP A 229 12.56 13.56 -19.66
CA ASP A 229 13.51 13.40 -18.57
C ASP A 229 12.93 13.94 -17.24
N LEU A 230 12.30 15.14 -17.27
CA LEU A 230 11.66 15.73 -16.10
C LEU A 230 10.54 14.85 -15.53
N ILE A 231 9.69 14.29 -16.39
CA ILE A 231 8.60 13.40 -15.97
C ILE A 231 9.16 12.11 -15.38
N ALA A 232 10.26 11.58 -15.94
CA ALA A 232 10.91 10.37 -15.44
C ALA A 232 11.59 10.58 -14.07
N ASP A 233 12.22 11.75 -13.87
CA ASP A 233 12.84 12.13 -12.59
C ASP A 233 11.80 12.20 -11.45
N GLU A 234 10.54 12.55 -11.75
CA GLU A 234 9.40 12.63 -10.82
C GLU A 234 8.59 11.31 -10.75
N ASP A 235 9.21 10.17 -11.01
CA ASP A 235 8.57 8.84 -10.95
C ASP A 235 7.28 8.72 -11.78
N TRP A 236 7.17 9.47 -12.90
CA TRP A 236 5.99 9.49 -13.78
C TRP A 236 4.72 10.08 -13.13
N ARG A 237 4.87 10.77 -12.01
CA ARG A 237 3.74 11.43 -11.33
C ARG A 237 3.33 12.73 -11.99
N GLY A 238 4.15 13.32 -12.85
CA GLY A 238 3.90 14.59 -13.53
C GLY A 238 5.13 15.46 -13.55
N ALA A 239 4.94 16.78 -13.69
CA ALA A 239 6.02 17.75 -13.64
C ALA A 239 5.56 19.03 -12.96
N ASN A 240 6.44 19.65 -12.17
CA ASN A 240 6.22 21.01 -11.68
C ASN A 240 6.24 22.00 -12.85
N LEU A 241 5.24 22.88 -12.95
CA LEU A 241 5.09 23.78 -14.09
C LEU A 241 6.21 24.81 -14.19
N GLU A 242 6.70 25.32 -13.07
CA GLU A 242 7.83 26.26 -13.03
C GLU A 242 9.13 25.59 -13.49
N GLU A 243 9.41 24.38 -13.00
CA GLU A 243 10.58 23.62 -13.42
C GLU A 243 10.51 23.23 -14.90
N LEU A 244 9.33 22.83 -15.38
CA LEU A 244 9.09 22.56 -16.80
C LEU A 244 9.39 23.79 -17.65
N ALA A 245 8.90 24.97 -17.24
CA ALA A 245 9.15 26.22 -17.92
C ALA A 245 10.65 26.54 -17.91
N THR A 246 11.31 26.46 -16.78
CA THR A 246 12.75 26.69 -16.63
C THR A 246 13.57 25.81 -17.57
N ARG A 247 13.28 24.48 -17.60
CA ARG A 247 13.98 23.52 -18.48
C ARG A 247 13.75 23.76 -19.97
N GLN A 248 12.58 24.28 -20.36
CA GLN A 248 12.27 24.55 -21.79
C GLN A 248 12.80 25.89 -22.29
N ILE A 249 12.75 26.92 -21.46
CA ILE A 249 13.12 28.27 -21.81
C ILE A 249 14.63 28.51 -21.58
N GLY A 250 15.20 27.85 -20.58
CA GLY A 250 16.56 28.06 -20.07
C GLY A 250 16.61 29.18 -19.02
N GLU A 251 17.65 29.15 -18.20
CA GLU A 251 17.92 30.21 -17.22
C GLU A 251 18.42 31.44 -17.93
N GLN A 252 17.55 32.43 -18.08
CA GLN A 252 17.87 33.70 -18.67
C GLN A 252 17.36 34.82 -17.77
N SER A 253 18.20 35.80 -17.47
CA SER A 253 17.87 36.97 -16.63
C SER A 253 16.73 37.82 -17.17
N ARG A 254 16.37 37.64 -18.45
CA ARG A 254 15.31 38.38 -19.16
C ARG A 254 14.00 37.63 -19.26
N VAL A 255 13.87 36.49 -18.56
CA VAL A 255 12.65 35.69 -18.51
C VAL A 255 12.10 35.68 -17.09
N GLU A 256 10.87 36.14 -16.95
CA GLU A 256 10.14 36.15 -15.70
C GLU A 256 9.12 34.99 -15.68
N LEU A 257 9.20 34.12 -14.66
CA LEU A 257 8.25 33.06 -14.41
C LEU A 257 7.44 33.36 -13.15
N SER A 258 6.11 33.32 -13.22
CA SER A 258 5.27 33.64 -12.06
C SER A 258 3.95 32.90 -12.09
N GLY A 259 3.62 32.23 -10.97
CA GLY A 259 2.36 31.54 -10.75
C GLY A 259 2.36 30.70 -9.49
N PRO A 260 1.21 30.13 -9.13
CA PRO A 260 1.12 29.20 -8.02
C PRO A 260 1.92 27.91 -8.27
N ASN A 261 2.35 27.25 -7.21
CA ASN A 261 2.95 25.93 -7.31
C ASN A 261 1.92 24.92 -7.85
N VAL A 262 2.19 24.34 -9.02
CA VAL A 262 1.29 23.42 -9.73
C VAL A 262 2.07 22.26 -10.30
N THR A 263 1.65 21.04 -9.98
CA THR A 263 2.13 19.83 -10.64
C THR A 263 1.13 19.41 -11.72
N VAL A 264 1.60 19.31 -12.96
CA VAL A 264 0.79 18.91 -14.10
C VAL A 264 1.00 17.44 -14.44
N THR A 265 -0.03 16.80 -14.99
CA THR A 265 0.05 15.38 -15.40
C THR A 265 1.13 15.17 -16.48
N PRO A 266 1.67 13.94 -16.65
CA PRO A 266 2.68 13.64 -17.67
C PRO A 266 2.25 14.05 -19.09
N ALA A 267 0.98 13.80 -19.45
CA ALA A 267 0.44 14.18 -20.74
C ALA A 267 0.38 15.71 -20.91
N ALA A 268 -0.08 16.44 -19.89
CA ALA A 268 -0.13 17.89 -19.91
C ALA A 268 1.29 18.49 -19.99
N ALA A 269 2.26 17.96 -19.25
CA ALA A 269 3.65 18.38 -19.29
C ALA A 269 4.25 18.30 -20.71
N GLN A 270 3.92 17.26 -21.47
CA GLN A 270 4.37 17.11 -22.86
C GLN A 270 3.81 18.22 -23.77
N HIS A 271 2.52 18.51 -23.68
CA HIS A 271 1.87 19.54 -24.50
C HIS A 271 2.32 20.95 -24.12
N ILE A 272 2.42 21.25 -22.83
CA ILE A 272 2.93 22.52 -22.32
C ILE A 272 4.41 22.69 -22.70
N GLY A 273 5.21 21.64 -22.51
CA GLY A 273 6.64 21.65 -22.85
C GLY A 273 6.90 21.91 -24.33
N MET A 274 6.09 21.34 -25.24
CA MET A 274 6.16 21.66 -26.67
C MET A 274 5.81 23.13 -26.96
N ALA A 275 4.74 23.62 -26.34
CA ALA A 275 4.33 25.01 -26.52
C ALA A 275 5.42 26.00 -26.05
N LEU A 276 5.94 25.78 -24.84
CA LEU A 276 7.02 26.62 -24.27
C LEU A 276 8.29 26.56 -25.10
N HIS A 277 8.66 25.37 -25.62
CA HIS A 277 9.81 25.22 -26.50
C HIS A 277 9.65 26.04 -27.80
N GLU A 278 8.49 25.98 -28.46
CA GLU A 278 8.22 26.75 -29.69
C GLU A 278 8.21 28.27 -29.40
N LEU A 279 7.59 28.69 -28.29
CA LEU A 279 7.58 30.10 -27.88
C LEU A 279 8.98 30.59 -27.58
N ALA A 280 9.77 29.89 -26.78
CA ALA A 280 11.14 30.26 -26.43
C ALA A 280 12.06 30.28 -27.66
N SER A 281 11.94 29.30 -28.56
CA SER A 281 12.70 29.25 -29.81
C SER A 281 12.36 30.39 -30.75
N ASN A 282 11.07 30.76 -30.85
CA ASN A 282 10.62 31.87 -31.64
C ASN A 282 11.08 33.21 -31.06
N ALA A 283 10.97 33.40 -29.75
CA ALA A 283 11.44 34.59 -29.05
C ALA A 283 12.95 34.81 -29.22
N ALA A 284 13.74 33.75 -29.19
CA ALA A 284 15.20 33.79 -29.37
C ALA A 284 15.60 34.08 -30.82
N ARG A 285 14.83 33.61 -31.80
CA ARG A 285 15.18 33.78 -33.23
C ARG A 285 14.61 35.07 -33.85
N TYR A 286 13.38 35.41 -33.48
CA TYR A 286 12.61 36.44 -34.20
C TYR A 286 11.95 37.46 -33.25
N GLY A 287 11.80 37.11 -31.95
CA GLY A 287 11.07 37.89 -30.98
C GLY A 287 11.93 38.63 -29.97
N ALA A 288 11.39 38.85 -28.77
CA ALA A 288 11.99 39.70 -27.76
C ALA A 288 13.39 39.27 -27.30
N LEU A 289 13.69 37.98 -27.23
CA LEU A 289 15.00 37.50 -26.80
C LEU A 289 16.09 37.60 -27.89
N SER A 290 15.74 38.01 -29.12
CA SER A 290 16.70 38.22 -30.21
C SER A 290 17.43 39.56 -30.10
N SER A 291 17.01 40.49 -29.25
CA SER A 291 17.62 41.78 -28.97
C SER A 291 17.97 41.94 -27.49
N ASP A 292 18.95 42.81 -27.18
CA ASP A 292 19.47 43.00 -25.82
C ASP A 292 18.47 43.62 -24.85
N GLY A 293 17.50 44.38 -25.31
CA GLY A 293 16.50 45.06 -24.48
C GLY A 293 15.22 44.26 -24.23
N GLY A 294 15.00 43.21 -25.01
CA GLY A 294 13.74 42.47 -24.96
C GLY A 294 13.61 41.53 -23.76
N SER A 295 12.38 41.33 -23.33
CA SER A 295 12.03 40.49 -22.18
C SER A 295 10.81 39.60 -22.47
N VAL A 296 10.69 38.54 -21.69
CA VAL A 296 9.60 37.58 -21.76
C VAL A 296 9.03 37.38 -20.37
N SER A 297 7.71 37.29 -20.26
CA SER A 297 7.03 36.81 -19.05
C SER A 297 6.16 35.60 -19.38
N PHE A 298 6.28 34.55 -18.57
CA PHE A 298 5.36 33.44 -18.58
C PHE A 298 4.68 33.34 -17.21
N THR A 299 3.36 33.54 -17.22
CA THR A 299 2.56 33.57 -16.00
C THR A 299 1.45 32.55 -16.07
N TRP A 300 1.07 31.99 -14.93
CA TRP A 300 -0.07 31.06 -14.82
C TRP A 300 -0.86 31.30 -13.55
N GLN A 301 -2.17 31.11 -13.64
CA GLN A 301 -3.08 31.31 -12.51
C GLN A 301 -4.32 30.44 -12.64
N PHE A 302 -4.95 30.19 -11.54
CA PHE A 302 -6.28 29.55 -11.53
C PHE A 302 -7.37 30.62 -11.61
N ALA A 303 -8.39 30.37 -12.42
CA ALA A 303 -9.59 31.18 -12.49
C ALA A 303 -10.83 30.29 -12.53
N ASP A 304 -11.92 30.78 -11.94
CA ASP A 304 -13.20 30.05 -11.95
C ASP A 304 -14.04 30.54 -13.16
N ARG A 305 -14.41 29.60 -14.04
CA ARG A 305 -15.37 29.84 -15.13
C ARG A 305 -16.84 29.60 -14.72
N ALA A 306 -17.05 28.77 -13.65
CA ALA A 306 -18.34 28.47 -13.04
C ALA A 306 -18.12 27.95 -11.61
N PRO A 307 -19.14 27.96 -10.71
CA PRO A 307 -19.03 27.31 -9.41
C PRO A 307 -18.60 25.85 -9.57
N SER A 308 -17.48 25.47 -9.01
CA SER A 308 -16.82 24.16 -9.08
C SER A 308 -16.01 23.81 -10.35
N ASN A 309 -15.75 24.72 -11.27
CA ASN A 309 -14.94 24.43 -12.46
C ASN A 309 -13.73 25.36 -12.55
N LYS A 310 -12.61 24.94 -11.90
CA LYS A 310 -11.33 25.67 -11.96
C LYS A 310 -10.65 25.46 -13.28
N TRP A 311 -10.15 26.54 -13.86
CA TRP A 311 -9.35 26.55 -15.08
C TRP A 311 -7.96 27.04 -14.77
N LEU A 312 -6.95 26.48 -15.44
CA LEU A 312 -5.59 27.00 -15.44
C LEU A 312 -5.42 27.88 -16.68
N TRP A 313 -5.05 29.10 -16.44
CA TRP A 313 -4.75 30.12 -17.47
C TRP A 313 -3.24 30.27 -17.52
N MET A 314 -2.63 30.11 -18.68
CA MET A 314 -1.22 30.28 -18.95
C MET A 314 -1.06 31.39 -19.97
N THR A 315 -0.17 32.32 -19.69
CA THR A 315 0.07 33.47 -20.57
C THR A 315 1.56 33.67 -20.77
N TRP A 316 1.99 33.64 -22.03
CA TRP A 316 3.30 34.06 -22.51
C TRP A 316 3.20 35.43 -23.08
N ARG A 317 4.10 36.34 -22.76
CA ARG A 317 4.14 37.72 -23.30
C ARG A 317 5.56 38.12 -23.55
N GLU A 318 5.80 38.62 -24.77
CA GLU A 318 7.05 39.28 -25.20
C GLU A 318 6.91 40.79 -25.13
N ARG A 319 7.99 41.48 -24.75
CA ARG A 319 8.06 42.94 -24.68
C ARG A 319 9.45 43.46 -25.11
N ASP A 320 9.49 44.69 -25.58
CA ASP A 320 10.72 45.44 -25.87
C ASP A 320 11.65 44.73 -26.87
N GLY A 321 11.09 43.85 -27.69
CA GLY A 321 11.78 43.18 -28.79
C GLY A 321 11.70 43.95 -30.11
N PRO A 322 12.22 43.38 -31.22
CA PRO A 322 12.03 43.95 -32.55
C PRO A 322 10.52 43.96 -32.92
N PRO A 323 10.07 44.92 -33.74
CA PRO A 323 8.68 45.01 -34.17
C PRO A 323 8.21 43.70 -34.82
N VAL A 324 7.15 43.12 -34.29
CA VAL A 324 6.63 41.85 -34.78
C VAL A 324 5.56 42.07 -35.83
N LEU A 325 5.76 41.45 -36.99
CA LEU A 325 4.76 41.38 -38.06
C LEU A 325 4.10 40.00 -38.04
N SER A 326 2.78 39.99 -38.30
CA SER A 326 2.08 38.70 -38.45
C SER A 326 2.72 37.89 -39.59
N PRO A 327 3.13 36.64 -39.37
CA PRO A 327 3.84 35.87 -40.38
C PRO A 327 2.94 35.53 -41.58
N ALA A 328 3.46 35.76 -42.80
CA ALA A 328 2.74 35.48 -44.03
C ALA A 328 2.40 34.01 -44.27
N ARG A 329 3.10 33.10 -43.58
CA ARG A 329 2.85 31.63 -43.62
C ARG A 329 2.83 31.06 -42.20
N LYS A 330 1.79 30.31 -41.90
CA LYS A 330 1.71 29.53 -40.66
C LYS A 330 2.64 28.33 -40.75
N GLY A 331 3.65 28.31 -39.92
CA GLY A 331 4.59 27.20 -39.78
C GLY A 331 4.14 26.18 -38.69
N PHE A 332 5.01 25.24 -38.37
CA PHE A 332 4.73 24.20 -37.36
C PHE A 332 4.49 24.77 -35.96
N GLY A 333 5.20 25.84 -35.57
CA GLY A 333 4.97 26.52 -34.29
C GLY A 333 3.52 27.01 -34.13
N HIS A 334 2.89 27.56 -35.20
CA HIS A 334 1.47 27.90 -35.16
C HIS A 334 0.58 26.67 -34.94
N LEU A 335 0.89 25.54 -35.60
CA LEU A 335 0.14 24.31 -35.43
C LEU A 335 0.23 23.83 -33.96
N VAL A 336 1.41 23.93 -33.34
CA VAL A 336 1.59 23.53 -31.92
C VAL A 336 0.82 24.47 -30.99
N LEU A 337 0.97 25.79 -31.19
CA LEU A 337 0.44 26.82 -30.26
C LEU A 337 -1.07 27.01 -30.38
N GLU A 338 -1.63 26.94 -31.60
CA GLU A 338 -3.04 27.19 -31.86
C GLU A 338 -3.88 25.90 -31.81
N ARG A 339 -3.26 24.68 -31.94
CA ARG A 339 -4.01 23.45 -32.11
C ARG A 339 -3.50 22.31 -31.24
N LEU A 340 -2.27 21.83 -31.41
CA LEU A 340 -1.82 20.58 -30.78
C LEU A 340 -1.75 20.71 -29.25
N ALA A 341 -1.24 21.82 -28.73
CA ALA A 341 -1.13 22.00 -27.28
C ALA A 341 -2.51 22.22 -26.65
N PRO A 342 -3.38 23.15 -27.11
CA PRO A 342 -4.70 23.32 -26.51
C PRO A 342 -5.60 22.08 -26.65
N GLU A 343 -5.61 21.40 -27.81
CA GLU A 343 -6.37 20.16 -28.00
C GLU A 343 -5.92 19.05 -27.01
N GLY A 344 -4.59 18.87 -26.83
CA GLY A 344 -4.02 17.90 -25.92
C GLY A 344 -4.29 18.21 -24.45
N LEU A 345 -4.45 19.49 -24.11
CA LEU A 345 -4.82 19.96 -22.77
C LEU A 345 -6.34 20.00 -22.55
N GLY A 346 -7.14 19.78 -23.60
CA GLY A 346 -8.60 19.89 -23.56
C GLY A 346 -9.07 21.33 -23.32
N GLY A 347 -8.30 22.32 -23.81
CA GLY A 347 -8.52 23.74 -23.64
C GLY A 347 -8.54 24.50 -24.97
N GLU A 348 -8.41 25.81 -24.87
CA GLU A 348 -8.36 26.73 -25.98
C GLU A 348 -7.13 27.62 -25.86
N ALA A 349 -6.55 28.03 -27.01
CA ALA A 349 -5.46 28.98 -27.02
C ALA A 349 -5.63 30.05 -28.06
N VAL A 350 -5.07 31.23 -27.75
CA VAL A 350 -5.03 32.38 -28.65
C VAL A 350 -3.59 32.83 -28.80
N LEU A 351 -3.14 32.97 -30.05
CA LEU A 351 -1.83 33.54 -30.41
C LEU A 351 -2.05 34.86 -31.13
N SER A 352 -1.55 35.93 -30.57
CA SER A 352 -1.66 37.27 -31.13
C SER A 352 -0.30 37.92 -31.37
N PHE A 353 -0.21 38.64 -32.48
CA PHE A 353 0.97 39.38 -32.89
C PHE A 353 0.64 40.90 -32.89
N SER A 354 1.40 41.65 -32.12
CA SER A 354 1.32 43.09 -32.10
C SER A 354 2.70 43.71 -32.34
N PRO A 355 2.79 44.97 -32.77
CA PRO A 355 4.08 45.66 -32.88
C PRO A 355 4.89 45.65 -31.59
N GLU A 356 4.24 45.53 -30.45
CA GLU A 356 4.84 45.49 -29.10
C GLU A 356 5.38 44.15 -28.70
N GLY A 357 4.98 43.05 -29.37
CA GLY A 357 5.44 41.71 -29.11
C GLY A 357 4.40 40.62 -29.35
N VAL A 358 4.74 39.38 -29.07
CA VAL A 358 3.89 38.21 -29.19
C VAL A 358 3.21 37.91 -27.84
N ILE A 359 1.92 37.62 -27.90
CA ILE A 359 1.15 37.14 -26.77
C ILE A 359 0.53 35.79 -27.13
N TRP A 360 0.77 34.80 -26.33
CA TRP A 360 0.07 33.52 -26.37
C TRP A 360 -0.62 33.29 -25.03
N SER A 361 -1.89 32.94 -25.07
CA SER A 361 -2.67 32.55 -23.89
C SER A 361 -3.34 31.21 -24.13
N CYS A 362 -3.33 30.37 -23.12
CA CYS A 362 -3.97 29.07 -23.14
C CYS A 362 -4.78 28.85 -21.87
N GLU A 363 -6.03 28.48 -22.06
CA GLU A 363 -6.98 28.20 -20.98
C GLU A 363 -7.35 26.71 -21.01
N THR A 364 -7.32 26.04 -19.86
CA THR A 364 -7.56 24.60 -19.81
C THR A 364 -8.23 24.21 -18.48
N PRO A 365 -9.16 23.21 -18.49
CA PRO A 365 -9.75 22.72 -17.27
C PRO A 365 -8.70 22.09 -16.34
N SER A 366 -8.57 22.60 -15.11
CA SER A 366 -7.55 22.11 -14.17
C SER A 366 -7.72 20.62 -13.83
N SER A 367 -8.96 20.13 -13.82
CA SER A 367 -9.26 18.71 -13.54
C SER A 367 -8.65 17.69 -14.52
N ARG A 368 -8.24 18.15 -15.71
CA ARG A 368 -7.60 17.29 -16.72
C ARG A 368 -6.08 17.30 -16.66
N ILE A 369 -5.49 18.34 -16.09
CA ILE A 369 -4.06 18.61 -16.24
C ILE A 369 -3.32 18.72 -14.92
N VAL A 370 -4.00 19.03 -13.83
CA VAL A 370 -3.40 19.15 -12.48
C VAL A 370 -3.63 17.87 -11.72
N GLN A 371 -2.59 17.42 -10.99
CA GLN A 371 -2.66 16.25 -10.07
C GLN A 371 -3.31 16.61 -8.75
#